data_011e0a660b6170e3828f5ca83ede36f3
#
_entry.id   011e0a660b6170e3828f5ca83ede36f3
#
_cell.length_a   1.000
_cell.length_b   1.000
_cell.length_c   1.000
_cell.angle_alpha   90.00
_cell.angle_beta   90.00
_cell.angle_gamma   90.00
#
_symmetry.space_group_name_H-M   'P 1'
#
loop_
_entity.id
_entity.type
_entity.pdbx_description
1 polymer ?
#
loop_
_entity_poly.entity_id
_entity_poly.type
_entity_poly.pdbx_seq_one_letter_code
_entity_poly.pdbx_strand_id
1 'polypeptide(L)'
;AVAFLRFMRLGDGRLARFNGVSVASPAGLATVLAYDDLFAKPLASARPSGYVNLRRGATTIIADAGVPPPFEFANAAHAGCLSFEMSAGARLLFVNGGAPASSDQDWRPQARGTASHNTMCVNETSSAKLVRHRGLEAMIGGAPIRGPLEVKSTLEEANGDLVWTASHNGYLGRFGLIHHRKMTLSASGAAIRGIDRLTGDETPLRLKSDLPYAIHFHLHPEI
;
A
#
# COMPACT_ATOMS: atom_id res chain seq x y z
N ALA A 1 -17.21 6.81 -7.84
CA ALA A 1 -16.77 6.89 -6.42
C ALA A 1 -17.20 5.64 -5.66
N VAL A 2 -18.48 5.23 -5.64
CA VAL A 2 -19.00 4.12 -4.81
C VAL A 2 -18.37 2.77 -5.17
N ALA A 3 -18.22 2.44 -6.45
CA ALA A 3 -17.54 1.22 -6.88
C ALA A 3 -16.09 1.13 -6.33
N PHE A 4 -15.38 2.26 -6.24
CA PHE A 4 -14.04 2.32 -5.64
C PHE A 4 -14.09 2.15 -4.12
N LEU A 5 -15.07 2.73 -3.43
CA LEU A 5 -15.26 2.46 -2.01
C LEU A 5 -15.50 0.97 -1.73
N ARG A 6 -16.33 0.31 -2.56
CA ARG A 6 -16.56 -1.14 -2.47
C ARG A 6 -15.28 -1.94 -2.74
N PHE A 7 -14.44 -1.48 -3.68
CA PHE A 7 -13.15 -2.09 -4.00
C PHE A 7 -12.17 -2.03 -2.82
N MET A 8 -12.13 -0.91 -2.09
CA MET A 8 -11.20 -0.66 -0.98
C MET A 8 -11.65 -1.26 0.36
N ARG A 9 -12.77 -1.99 0.41
CA ARG A 9 -13.27 -2.60 1.66
C ARG A 9 -12.59 -3.91 1.98
N LEU A 10 -12.13 -4.05 3.21
CA LEU A 10 -11.73 -5.30 3.85
C LEU A 10 -12.96 -6.09 4.35
N GLY A 11 -12.74 -7.28 4.85
CA GLY A 11 -13.81 -8.18 5.23
C GLY A 11 -14.64 -7.75 6.44
N ASP A 12 -14.10 -6.89 7.31
CA ASP A 12 -14.82 -6.25 8.43
C ASP A 12 -15.69 -5.06 7.98
N GLY A 13 -15.66 -4.73 6.69
CA GLY A 13 -16.39 -3.63 6.10
C GLY A 13 -15.70 -2.27 6.17
N ARG A 14 -14.54 -2.14 6.81
CA ARG A 14 -13.74 -0.92 6.82
C ARG A 14 -12.93 -0.75 5.53
N LEU A 15 -12.48 0.48 5.28
CA LEU A 15 -11.55 0.76 4.18
C LEU A 15 -10.12 0.39 4.59
N ALA A 16 -9.35 -0.12 3.63
CA ALA A 16 -7.92 -0.30 3.79
C ALA A 16 -7.22 1.06 4.02
N ARG A 17 -6.23 1.06 4.91
CA ARG A 17 -5.59 2.29 5.42
C ARG A 17 -4.33 2.64 4.66
N PHE A 18 -4.51 3.19 3.45
CA PHE A 18 -3.42 3.70 2.63
C PHE A 18 -3.43 5.24 2.62
N ASN A 19 -2.27 5.84 2.42
CA ASN A 19 -2.11 7.26 2.14
C ASN A 19 -2.87 8.18 3.12
N GLY A 20 -2.70 7.94 4.41
CA GLY A 20 -3.27 8.79 5.45
C GLY A 20 -4.77 8.58 5.71
N VAL A 21 -5.37 7.51 5.19
CA VAL A 21 -6.74 7.14 5.58
C VAL A 21 -6.74 6.74 7.05
N SER A 22 -7.56 7.42 7.85
CA SER A 22 -7.83 7.10 9.25
C SER A 22 -8.83 5.95 9.36
N VAL A 23 -9.04 5.47 10.59
CA VAL A 23 -10.07 4.46 10.88
C VAL A 23 -11.45 5.05 10.59
N ALA A 24 -12.04 4.69 9.44
CA ALA A 24 -13.40 5.09 9.10
C ALA A 24 -14.43 4.25 9.88
N SER A 25 -15.51 4.89 10.32
CA SER A 25 -16.64 4.16 10.94
C SER A 25 -17.28 3.22 9.89
N PRO A 26 -17.38 1.91 10.17
CA PRO A 26 -18.09 0.98 9.29
C PRO A 26 -19.54 1.38 9.05
N ALA A 27 -20.21 1.95 10.09
CA ALA A 27 -21.60 2.40 9.98
C ALA A 27 -21.75 3.59 9.04
N GLY A 28 -20.84 4.57 9.11
CA GLY A 28 -20.83 5.72 8.18
C GLY A 28 -20.61 5.27 6.72
N LEU A 29 -19.67 4.34 6.50
CA LEU A 29 -19.45 3.77 5.17
C LEU A 29 -20.66 2.96 4.68
N ALA A 30 -21.27 2.15 5.55
CA ALA A 30 -22.47 1.39 5.22
C ALA A 30 -23.62 2.32 4.81
N THR A 31 -23.80 3.44 5.52
CA THR A 31 -24.79 4.46 5.16
C THR A 31 -24.53 5.02 3.76
N VAL A 32 -23.30 5.45 3.45
CA VAL A 32 -22.96 5.95 2.10
C VAL A 32 -23.24 4.90 1.02
N LEU A 33 -22.92 3.63 1.30
CA LEU A 33 -23.15 2.54 0.36
C LEU A 33 -24.65 2.15 0.20
N ALA A 34 -25.47 2.42 1.23
CA ALA A 34 -26.92 2.19 1.16
C ALA A 34 -27.65 3.18 0.24
N TYR A 35 -27.08 4.38 0.03
CA TYR A 35 -27.59 5.37 -0.92
C TYR A 35 -27.11 5.13 -2.36
N ASP A 36 -26.43 4.00 -2.64
CA ASP A 36 -26.00 3.62 -3.99
C ASP A 36 -27.13 2.90 -4.74
N ASP A 37 -28.04 3.66 -5.31
CA ASP A 37 -29.20 3.15 -6.07
C ASP A 37 -28.79 2.32 -7.31
N LEU A 38 -27.58 2.48 -7.77
CA LEU A 38 -27.05 1.73 -8.93
C LEU A 38 -26.48 0.37 -8.55
N PHE A 39 -26.41 0.03 -7.27
CA PHE A 39 -25.79 -1.21 -6.77
C PHE A 39 -24.43 -1.51 -7.44
N ALA A 40 -23.60 -0.46 -7.58
CA ALA A 40 -22.36 -0.53 -8.32
C ALA A 40 -21.48 -1.69 -7.83
N LYS A 41 -21.17 -2.61 -8.74
CA LYS A 41 -20.25 -3.71 -8.46
C LYS A 41 -18.87 -3.15 -8.09
N PRO A 42 -18.11 -3.83 -7.22
CA PRO A 42 -16.71 -3.48 -7.00
C PRO A 42 -15.95 -3.46 -8.34
N LEU A 43 -15.01 -2.55 -8.46
CA LEU A 43 -14.12 -2.54 -9.63
C LEU A 43 -13.35 -3.85 -9.70
N ALA A 44 -13.18 -4.40 -10.90
CA ALA A 44 -12.29 -5.54 -11.12
C ALA A 44 -10.82 -5.13 -10.97
N SER A 45 -10.51 -3.87 -11.28
CA SER A 45 -9.17 -3.27 -11.17
C SER A 45 -9.31 -1.77 -10.97
N ALA A 46 -8.46 -1.21 -10.12
CA ALA A 46 -8.35 0.23 -9.88
C ALA A 46 -7.05 0.80 -10.48
N ARG A 47 -6.69 0.37 -11.69
CA ARG A 47 -5.44 0.75 -12.39
C ARG A 47 -5.08 2.24 -12.32
N PRO A 48 -6.01 3.19 -12.51
CA PRO A 48 -5.67 4.61 -12.45
C PRO A 48 -5.17 5.06 -11.07
N SER A 49 -5.60 4.39 -9.99
CA SER A 49 -5.18 4.68 -8.61
C SER A 49 -4.03 3.80 -8.14
N GLY A 50 -3.64 2.78 -8.93
CA GLY A 50 -2.59 1.83 -8.59
C GLY A 50 -2.96 0.76 -7.57
N TYR A 51 -4.19 0.75 -7.05
CA TYR A 51 -4.59 -0.29 -6.10
C TYR A 51 -4.99 -1.58 -6.77
N VAL A 52 -4.64 -2.71 -6.12
CA VAL A 52 -4.95 -4.06 -6.54
C VAL A 52 -5.74 -4.76 -5.43
N ASN A 53 -6.75 -5.55 -5.81
CA ASN A 53 -7.56 -6.32 -4.87
C ASN A 53 -7.55 -7.80 -5.27
N LEU A 54 -7.00 -8.65 -4.40
CA LEU A 54 -7.03 -10.09 -4.53
C LEU A 54 -8.11 -10.62 -3.58
N ARG A 55 -9.09 -11.32 -4.11
CA ARG A 55 -10.17 -11.89 -3.29
C ARG A 55 -10.47 -13.31 -3.71
N ARG A 56 -10.35 -14.25 -2.76
CA ARG A 56 -10.73 -15.67 -2.89
C ARG A 56 -11.26 -16.18 -1.56
N GLY A 57 -12.37 -16.94 -1.61
CA GLY A 57 -13.02 -17.44 -0.40
C GLY A 57 -13.32 -16.32 0.60
N ALA A 58 -12.87 -16.49 1.84
CA ALA A 58 -13.01 -15.48 2.89
C ALA A 58 -11.86 -14.44 2.90
N THR A 59 -10.82 -14.61 2.08
CA THR A 59 -9.62 -13.77 2.12
C THR A 59 -9.72 -12.61 1.15
N THR A 60 -9.43 -11.42 1.64
CA THR A 60 -9.30 -10.18 0.86
C THR A 60 -7.94 -9.56 1.15
N ILE A 61 -7.19 -9.24 0.10
CA ILE A 61 -5.93 -8.51 0.16
C ILE A 61 -6.07 -7.28 -0.73
N ILE A 62 -5.78 -6.11 -0.19
CA ILE A 62 -5.70 -4.86 -0.94
C ILE A 62 -4.26 -4.40 -0.88
N ALA A 63 -3.66 -4.13 -2.04
CA ALA A 63 -2.26 -3.74 -2.17
C ALA A 63 -2.14 -2.40 -2.90
N ASP A 64 -1.13 -1.62 -2.50
CA ASP A 64 -0.74 -0.37 -3.15
C ASP A 64 0.37 -0.64 -4.17
N ALA A 65 0.05 -0.51 -5.43
CA ALA A 65 0.98 -0.63 -6.57
C ALA A 65 0.96 0.64 -7.44
N GLY A 66 0.69 1.80 -6.82
CA GLY A 66 0.65 3.10 -7.46
C GLY A 66 1.94 3.90 -7.28
N VAL A 67 2.22 4.76 -8.24
CA VAL A 67 3.13 5.88 -8.01
C VAL A 67 2.46 6.87 -7.05
N PRO A 68 3.21 7.67 -6.27
CA PRO A 68 2.63 8.73 -5.47
C PRO A 68 1.76 9.66 -6.32
N PRO A 69 0.70 10.25 -5.75
CA PRO A 69 -0.13 11.21 -6.47
C PRO A 69 0.69 12.42 -6.91
N PRO A 70 0.19 13.22 -7.87
CA PRO A 70 0.80 14.48 -8.26
C PRO A 70 1.15 15.34 -7.05
N PHE A 71 2.22 16.10 -7.16
CA PHE A 71 2.85 16.80 -6.05
C PHE A 71 1.89 17.64 -5.22
N GLU A 72 0.93 18.28 -5.87
CA GLU A 72 -0.10 19.13 -5.27
C GLU A 72 -1.05 18.35 -4.34
N PHE A 73 -1.16 17.04 -4.55
CA PHE A 73 -2.02 16.13 -3.77
C PHE A 73 -1.22 15.15 -2.89
N ALA A 74 0.11 15.28 -2.86
CA ALA A 74 0.99 14.32 -2.20
C ALA A 74 1.23 14.62 -0.70
N ASN A 75 0.57 15.62 -0.13
CA ASN A 75 0.73 16.05 1.27
C ASN A 75 0.27 14.99 2.30
N ALA A 76 -0.68 14.13 1.92
CA ALA A 76 -1.14 13.02 2.74
C ALA A 76 -0.61 11.65 2.28
N ALA A 77 0.15 11.59 1.18
CA ALA A 77 0.68 10.33 0.65
C ALA A 77 1.73 9.72 1.57
N HIS A 78 1.82 8.40 1.56
CA HIS A 78 2.75 7.61 2.35
C HIS A 78 3.76 6.87 1.48
N ALA A 79 4.92 6.54 2.02
CA ALA A 79 5.94 5.72 1.37
C ALA A 79 5.59 4.21 1.46
N GLY A 80 4.35 3.86 1.16
CA GLY A 80 3.78 2.52 1.30
C GLY A 80 3.73 1.71 0.01
N CYS A 81 4.48 2.08 -1.04
CA CYS A 81 4.44 1.34 -2.31
C CYS A 81 4.76 -0.14 -2.10
N LEU A 82 3.99 -1.00 -2.74
CA LEU A 82 3.92 -2.46 -2.61
C LEU A 82 3.52 -2.96 -1.21
N SER A 83 3.01 -2.10 -0.33
CA SER A 83 2.39 -2.57 0.90
C SER A 83 0.99 -3.15 0.63
N PHE A 84 0.51 -3.92 1.60
CA PHE A 84 -0.81 -4.52 1.53
C PHE A 84 -1.50 -4.52 2.90
N GLU A 85 -2.82 -4.63 2.88
CA GLU A 85 -3.65 -4.99 4.02
C GLU A 85 -4.44 -6.25 3.71
N MET A 86 -4.73 -7.05 4.72
CA MET A 86 -5.36 -8.36 4.56
C MET A 86 -6.39 -8.62 5.63
N SER A 87 -7.51 -9.22 5.22
CA SER A 87 -8.51 -9.80 6.12
C SER A 87 -8.87 -11.24 5.73
N ALA A 88 -9.28 -12.02 6.73
CA ALA A 88 -9.88 -13.34 6.54
C ALA A 88 -11.28 -13.33 7.19
N GLY A 89 -12.32 -13.37 6.37
CA GLY A 89 -13.67 -13.01 6.83
C GLY A 89 -13.66 -11.61 7.43
N ALA A 90 -14.30 -11.41 8.56
CA ALA A 90 -14.35 -10.15 9.27
C ALA A 90 -13.09 -9.84 10.12
N ARG A 91 -12.11 -10.74 10.17
CA ARG A 91 -10.89 -10.52 10.96
C ARG A 91 -9.83 -9.84 10.10
N LEU A 92 -9.35 -8.69 10.57
CA LEU A 92 -8.16 -8.03 10.01
C LEU A 92 -6.93 -8.80 10.48
N LEU A 93 -6.04 -9.13 9.56
CA LEU A 93 -4.80 -9.87 9.86
C LEU A 93 -3.58 -8.94 9.76
N PHE A 94 -3.38 -8.34 8.60
CA PHE A 94 -2.29 -7.39 8.35
C PHE A 94 -2.86 -6.02 8.07
N VAL A 95 -2.36 -5.01 8.77
CA VAL A 95 -2.83 -3.62 8.66
C VAL A 95 -1.64 -2.67 8.57
N ASN A 96 -1.76 -1.61 7.79
CA ASN A 96 -0.78 -0.52 7.79
C ASN A 96 -1.01 0.40 8.99
N GLY A 97 -0.03 1.21 9.36
CA GLY A 97 -0.12 2.15 10.47
C GLY A 97 -1.25 3.18 10.33
N GLY A 98 -1.64 3.50 9.09
CA GLY A 98 -2.67 4.51 8.80
C GLY A 98 -2.25 5.92 9.21
N ALA A 99 -3.22 6.83 9.34
CA ALA A 99 -2.98 8.17 9.87
C ALA A 99 -2.98 8.14 11.41
N PRO A 100 -2.03 8.81 12.08
CA PRO A 100 -2.09 8.99 13.52
C PRO A 100 -3.31 9.83 13.91
N ALA A 101 -3.74 9.72 15.17
CA ALA A 101 -4.76 10.59 15.72
C ALA A 101 -4.35 12.08 15.56
N SER A 102 -5.33 12.97 15.46
CA SER A 102 -5.07 14.40 15.27
C SER A 102 -4.23 15.03 16.40
N SER A 103 -4.25 14.43 17.59
CA SER A 103 -3.42 14.81 18.75
C SER A 103 -1.94 14.44 18.61
N ASP A 104 -1.60 13.48 17.74
CA ASP A 104 -0.26 12.90 17.64
C ASP A 104 0.49 13.39 16.39
N GLN A 105 0.55 14.70 16.21
CA GLN A 105 1.18 15.30 15.02
C GLN A 105 2.67 14.96 14.89
N ASP A 106 3.37 14.70 15.99
CA ASP A 106 4.79 14.32 16.00
C ASP A 106 5.02 12.94 15.38
N TRP A 107 4.02 12.05 15.41
CA TRP A 107 4.08 10.72 14.78
C TRP A 107 3.71 10.72 13.29
N ARG A 108 3.15 11.80 12.78
CA ARG A 108 2.73 11.88 11.38
C ARG A 108 3.85 11.61 10.36
N PRO A 109 5.08 12.14 10.50
CA PRO A 109 6.17 11.81 9.60
C PRO A 109 6.57 10.33 9.64
N GLN A 110 6.58 9.72 10.82
CA GLN A 110 6.91 8.31 11.04
C GLN A 110 5.83 7.40 10.43
N ALA A 111 4.56 7.70 10.67
CA ALA A 111 3.44 6.97 10.09
C ALA A 111 3.43 6.97 8.55
N ARG A 112 4.04 7.99 7.93
CA ARG A 112 4.19 8.10 6.47
C ARG A 112 5.40 7.35 5.92
N GLY A 113 6.29 6.87 6.78
CA GLY A 113 7.50 6.12 6.40
C GLY A 113 7.19 4.69 5.95
N THR A 114 8.08 4.10 5.16
CA THR A 114 7.93 2.72 4.66
C THR A 114 7.84 1.70 5.79
N ALA A 115 8.57 1.91 6.89
CA ALA A 115 8.56 1.01 8.03
C ALA A 115 7.19 0.89 8.73
N SER A 116 6.27 1.84 8.53
CA SER A 116 4.89 1.80 9.04
C SER A 116 3.92 1.05 8.12
N HIS A 117 4.42 0.38 7.09
CA HIS A 117 3.63 -0.31 6.07
C HIS A 117 4.11 -1.74 5.89
N ASN A 118 3.21 -2.63 5.44
CA ASN A 118 3.51 -4.05 5.19
C ASN A 118 4.33 -4.22 3.91
N THR A 119 5.55 -3.72 3.89
CA THR A 119 6.45 -3.75 2.73
C THR A 119 7.92 -3.77 3.17
N MET A 120 8.83 -3.79 2.18
CA MET A 120 10.27 -3.85 2.42
C MET A 120 10.84 -2.44 2.63
N CYS A 121 11.71 -2.33 3.62
CA CYS A 121 12.57 -1.18 3.89
C CYS A 121 14.03 -1.59 3.68
N VAL A 122 14.82 -0.77 2.97
CA VAL A 122 16.23 -1.03 2.67
C VAL A 122 17.09 -0.05 3.44
N ASN A 123 18.01 -0.57 4.25
CA ASN A 123 18.94 0.22 5.08
C ASN A 123 18.20 1.35 5.85
N GLU A 124 17.13 0.99 6.55
CA GLU A 124 16.29 1.90 7.34
C GLU A 124 15.77 3.13 6.55
N THR A 125 15.75 3.02 5.21
CA THR A 125 15.37 4.11 4.32
C THR A 125 14.01 3.83 3.69
N SER A 126 13.15 4.84 3.69
CA SER A 126 11.85 4.76 3.00
C SER A 126 12.02 4.74 1.48
N SER A 127 11.11 4.01 0.81
CA SER A 127 11.03 3.89 -0.67
C SER A 127 10.67 5.22 -1.35
N ALA A 128 10.20 6.20 -0.58
CA ALA A 128 9.89 7.55 -1.04
C ALA A 128 10.38 8.58 -0.02
N LYS A 129 10.59 9.82 -0.46
CA LYS A 129 11.14 10.89 0.34
C LYS A 129 10.11 11.98 0.63
N LEU A 130 9.97 12.36 1.90
CA LEU A 130 9.23 13.58 2.28
C LEU A 130 10.05 14.82 1.87
N VAL A 131 9.44 15.67 1.05
CA VAL A 131 10.05 16.95 0.62
C VAL A 131 9.67 18.02 1.64
N ARG A 132 10.61 18.36 2.50
CA ARG A 132 10.41 19.39 3.52
C ARG A 132 10.89 20.75 3.00
N HIS A 133 9.93 21.66 2.82
CA HIS A 133 10.21 23.05 2.45
C HIS A 133 9.08 23.94 3.00
N ARG A 134 9.41 24.83 3.94
CA ARG A 134 8.41 25.62 4.71
C ARG A 134 7.38 26.32 3.83
N GLY A 135 7.79 27.03 2.79
CA GLY A 135 6.87 27.75 1.90
C GLY A 135 5.94 26.81 1.14
N LEU A 136 6.45 25.67 0.68
CA LEU A 136 5.68 24.67 -0.02
C LEU A 136 4.69 23.95 0.92
N GLU A 137 5.16 23.55 2.11
CA GLU A 137 4.31 22.90 3.12
C GLU A 137 3.14 23.80 3.54
N ALA A 138 3.38 25.10 3.67
CA ALA A 138 2.33 26.08 3.97
C ALA A 138 1.31 26.20 2.83
N MET A 139 1.76 26.13 1.58
CA MET A 139 0.89 26.27 0.40
C MET A 139 -0.02 25.05 0.17
N ILE A 140 0.49 23.83 0.39
CA ILE A 140 -0.23 22.58 0.10
C ILE A 140 -0.72 21.83 1.35
N GLY A 141 -0.55 22.40 2.54
CA GLY A 141 -1.03 21.82 3.79
C GLY A 141 -0.20 20.65 4.32
N GLY A 142 1.08 20.56 3.97
CA GLY A 142 2.00 19.53 4.49
C GLY A 142 3.12 19.19 3.54
N ALA A 143 4.11 18.41 4.02
CA ALA A 143 5.24 17.97 3.21
C ALA A 143 4.81 16.94 2.16
N PRO A 144 4.93 17.20 0.86
CA PRO A 144 4.62 16.22 -0.18
C PRO A 144 5.65 15.07 -0.18
N ILE A 145 5.24 13.94 -0.73
CA ILE A 145 6.12 12.79 -0.93
C ILE A 145 6.62 12.74 -2.37
N ARG A 146 7.86 12.28 -2.56
CA ARG A 146 8.47 12.09 -3.88
C ARG A 146 9.03 10.67 -4.03
N GLY A 147 8.65 10.01 -5.13
CA GLY A 147 9.06 8.63 -5.47
C GLY A 147 8.17 7.57 -4.80
N PRO A 148 8.22 6.32 -5.31
CA PRO A 148 8.90 5.89 -6.54
C PRO A 148 8.36 6.57 -7.80
N LEU A 149 9.17 6.65 -8.86
CA LEU A 149 8.77 7.27 -10.13
C LEU A 149 8.19 6.25 -11.11
N GLU A 150 8.55 4.99 -10.95
CA GLU A 150 8.09 3.89 -11.79
C GLU A 150 7.61 2.75 -10.90
N VAL A 151 6.38 2.31 -11.15
CA VAL A 151 5.77 1.13 -10.53
C VAL A 151 5.16 0.27 -11.62
N LYS A 152 5.55 -0.99 -11.68
CA LYS A 152 4.96 -2.00 -12.57
C LYS A 152 4.09 -2.93 -11.75
N SER A 153 2.93 -3.29 -12.25
CA SER A 153 2.00 -4.19 -11.55
C SER A 153 1.15 -4.98 -12.51
N THR A 154 1.09 -6.28 -12.29
CA THR A 154 0.20 -7.21 -12.99
C THR A 154 -0.55 -8.07 -11.99
N LEU A 155 -1.82 -8.34 -12.27
CA LEU A 155 -2.64 -9.31 -11.55
C LEU A 155 -3.17 -10.30 -12.59
N GLU A 156 -2.86 -11.58 -12.38
CA GLU A 156 -3.20 -12.67 -13.28
C GLU A 156 -3.87 -13.80 -12.50
N GLU A 157 -4.65 -14.62 -13.19
CA GLU A 157 -5.17 -15.87 -12.66
C GLU A 157 -4.42 -17.03 -13.33
N ALA A 158 -3.79 -17.88 -12.51
CA ALA A 158 -3.05 -19.04 -12.97
C ALA A 158 -3.49 -20.29 -12.18
N ASN A 159 -4.06 -21.27 -12.86
CA ASN A 159 -4.58 -22.51 -12.24
C ASN A 159 -5.57 -22.25 -11.08
N GLY A 160 -6.37 -21.18 -11.18
CA GLY A 160 -7.31 -20.75 -10.15
C GLY A 160 -6.73 -19.85 -9.06
N ASP A 161 -5.40 -19.82 -8.90
CA ASP A 161 -4.70 -18.92 -7.97
C ASP A 161 -4.68 -17.50 -8.55
N LEU A 162 -4.79 -16.48 -7.67
CA LEU A 162 -4.52 -15.10 -8.03
C LEU A 162 -3.05 -14.80 -7.77
N VAL A 163 -2.36 -14.37 -8.81
CA VAL A 163 -0.93 -14.02 -8.76
C VAL A 163 -0.77 -12.53 -9.03
N TRP A 164 -0.38 -11.79 -8.01
CA TRP A 164 0.01 -10.39 -8.13
C TRP A 164 1.54 -10.28 -8.16
N THR A 165 2.06 -9.61 -9.18
CA THR A 165 3.48 -9.30 -9.32
C THR A 165 3.63 -7.80 -9.51
N ALA A 166 4.51 -7.19 -8.73
CA ALA A 166 4.77 -5.76 -8.82
C ALA A 166 6.23 -5.42 -8.54
N SER A 167 6.67 -4.26 -9.02
CA SER A 167 8.00 -3.72 -8.72
C SER A 167 7.98 -2.21 -8.66
N HIS A 168 8.94 -1.63 -7.94
CA HIS A 168 9.14 -0.18 -7.92
C HIS A 168 10.63 0.19 -7.86
N ASN A 169 10.96 1.37 -8.39
CA ASN A 169 12.31 1.92 -8.43
C ASN A 169 12.65 2.89 -7.29
N GLY A 170 11.90 2.86 -6.17
CA GLY A 170 12.09 3.79 -5.06
C GLY A 170 13.47 3.73 -4.39
N TYR A 171 14.17 2.61 -4.52
CA TYR A 171 15.53 2.41 -4.00
C TYR A 171 16.63 2.59 -5.06
N LEU A 172 16.26 2.81 -6.33
CA LEU A 172 17.21 2.88 -7.44
C LEU A 172 18.20 4.04 -7.28
N GLY A 173 17.71 5.25 -7.04
CA GLY A 173 18.57 6.44 -6.97
C GLY A 173 19.55 6.46 -5.79
N ARG A 174 19.27 5.73 -4.71
CA ARG A 174 20.14 5.71 -3.52
C ARG A 174 21.00 4.46 -3.42
N PHE A 175 20.45 3.31 -3.80
CA PHE A 175 21.10 2.01 -3.62
C PHE A 175 21.30 1.27 -4.93
N GLY A 176 20.77 1.79 -6.04
CA GLY A 176 20.77 1.11 -7.34
C GLY A 176 19.89 -0.15 -7.36
N LEU A 177 18.88 -0.23 -6.50
CA LEU A 177 18.05 -1.40 -6.30
C LEU A 177 16.60 -1.16 -6.71
N ILE A 178 16.01 -2.18 -7.32
CA ILE A 178 14.59 -2.28 -7.63
C ILE A 178 13.99 -3.33 -6.70
N HIS A 179 12.91 -2.99 -6.01
CA HIS A 179 12.15 -3.94 -5.19
C HIS A 179 11.08 -4.61 -6.06
N HIS A 180 11.03 -5.93 -6.01
CA HIS A 180 10.01 -6.76 -6.63
C HIS A 180 9.25 -7.52 -5.54
N ARG A 181 7.93 -7.56 -5.65
CA ARG A 181 7.05 -8.38 -4.80
C ARG A 181 6.16 -9.25 -5.66
N LYS A 182 6.07 -10.52 -5.31
CA LYS A 182 5.08 -11.45 -5.86
C LYS A 182 4.24 -11.99 -4.72
N MET A 183 2.91 -11.91 -4.85
CA MET A 183 1.99 -12.53 -3.90
C MET A 183 1.06 -13.47 -4.66
N THR A 184 0.88 -14.67 -4.12
CA THR A 184 -0.03 -15.68 -4.67
C THR A 184 -1.08 -16.02 -3.62
N LEU A 185 -2.35 -15.80 -3.95
CA LEU A 185 -3.49 -16.21 -3.14
C LEU A 185 -4.10 -17.46 -3.80
N SER A 186 -4.14 -18.55 -3.05
CA SER A 186 -4.68 -19.83 -3.56
C SER A 186 -6.12 -19.71 -4.02
N ALA A 187 -6.54 -20.57 -4.94
CA ALA A 187 -7.90 -20.66 -5.46
C ALA A 187 -8.96 -20.76 -4.36
N SER A 188 -8.66 -21.47 -3.27
CA SER A 188 -9.54 -21.59 -2.10
C SER A 188 -9.54 -20.35 -1.20
N GLY A 189 -8.55 -19.48 -1.33
CA GLY A 189 -8.32 -18.36 -0.41
C GLY A 189 -7.70 -18.77 0.94
N ALA A 190 -7.37 -20.05 1.14
CA ALA A 190 -6.86 -20.55 2.43
C ALA A 190 -5.34 -20.39 2.61
N ALA A 191 -4.61 -20.10 1.56
CA ALA A 191 -3.16 -19.94 1.62
C ALA A 191 -2.69 -18.72 0.84
N ILE A 192 -1.69 -18.05 1.40
CA ILE A 192 -0.98 -16.94 0.75
C ILE A 192 0.51 -17.24 0.76
N ARG A 193 1.18 -16.94 -0.34
CA ARG A 193 2.63 -16.98 -0.45
C ARG A 193 3.14 -15.64 -0.95
N GLY A 194 4.13 -15.06 -0.26
CA GLY A 194 4.82 -13.84 -0.65
C GLY A 194 6.29 -14.12 -0.98
N ILE A 195 6.83 -13.42 -1.98
CA ILE A 195 8.25 -13.41 -2.32
C ILE A 195 8.63 -11.96 -2.57
N ASP A 196 9.61 -11.49 -1.82
CA ASP A 196 10.25 -10.20 -2.07
C ASP A 196 11.66 -10.43 -2.61
N ARG A 197 12.06 -9.61 -3.59
CA ARG A 197 13.36 -9.67 -4.21
C ARG A 197 13.89 -8.26 -4.44
N LEU A 198 15.18 -8.06 -4.23
CA LEU A 198 15.92 -6.88 -4.66
C LEU A 198 16.77 -7.26 -5.86
N THR A 199 16.69 -6.48 -6.94
CA THR A 199 17.57 -6.62 -8.11
C THR A 199 18.31 -5.32 -8.36
N GLY A 200 19.56 -5.42 -8.85
CA GLY A 200 20.26 -4.26 -9.41
C GLY A 200 19.63 -3.82 -10.72
N ASP A 201 19.79 -2.54 -11.06
CA ASP A 201 19.66 -2.07 -12.42
C ASP A 201 20.79 -2.68 -13.28
N GLU A 202 20.65 -2.73 -14.61
CA GLU A 202 21.63 -3.35 -15.53
C GLU A 202 23.03 -2.74 -15.46
N THR A 203 23.20 -1.61 -14.80
CA THR A 203 24.50 -1.01 -14.52
C THR A 203 25.23 -1.85 -13.46
N PRO A 204 26.51 -2.23 -13.67
CA PRO A 204 27.25 -3.03 -12.68
C PRO A 204 27.36 -2.26 -11.37
N LEU A 205 26.45 -2.58 -10.45
CA LEU A 205 26.41 -2.02 -9.12
C LEU A 205 27.62 -2.53 -8.34
N ARG A 206 28.46 -1.61 -7.89
CA ARG A 206 29.29 -1.83 -6.72
C ARG A 206 28.37 -1.82 -5.49
N LEU A 207 27.54 -2.86 -5.32
CA LEU A 207 26.85 -3.09 -4.06
C LEU A 207 27.93 -3.14 -2.99
N LYS A 208 27.87 -2.26 -2.01
CA LYS A 208 28.52 -2.50 -0.73
C LYS A 208 27.93 -3.81 -0.24
N SER A 209 28.79 -4.79 0.05
CA SER A 209 28.44 -6.20 0.24
C SER A 209 27.36 -6.49 1.28
N ASP A 210 27.06 -5.57 2.19
CA ASP A 210 26.17 -5.79 3.32
C ASP A 210 25.16 -4.64 3.45
N LEU A 211 24.13 -4.65 2.60
CA LEU A 211 23.04 -3.70 2.70
C LEU A 211 21.87 -4.35 3.46
N PRO A 212 21.60 -3.97 4.72
CA PRO A 212 20.53 -4.57 5.49
C PRO A 212 19.17 -4.19 4.89
N TYR A 213 18.23 -5.11 5.00
CA TYR A 213 16.82 -4.86 4.66
C TYR A 213 15.92 -5.48 5.71
N ALA A 214 14.71 -4.96 5.83
CA ALA A 214 13.65 -5.51 6.66
C ALA A 214 12.35 -5.56 5.86
N ILE A 215 11.58 -6.64 5.99
CA ILE A 215 10.22 -6.75 5.49
C ILE A 215 9.31 -6.64 6.71
N HIS A 216 8.47 -5.62 6.73
CA HIS A 216 7.55 -5.38 7.84
C HIS A 216 6.21 -6.07 7.58
N PHE A 217 5.67 -6.69 8.61
CA PHE A 217 4.32 -7.26 8.66
C PHE A 217 3.67 -6.83 9.97
N HIS A 218 2.77 -5.87 9.91
CA HIS A 218 2.07 -5.34 11.08
C HIS A 218 0.79 -6.13 11.29
N LEU A 219 0.78 -6.96 12.34
CA LEU A 219 -0.40 -7.68 12.75
C LEU A 219 -1.45 -6.74 13.35
N HIS A 220 -2.73 -7.03 13.14
CA HIS A 220 -3.78 -6.32 13.82
C HIS A 220 -3.71 -6.60 15.33
N PRO A 221 -3.91 -5.60 16.21
CA PRO A 221 -3.76 -5.77 17.68
C PRO A 221 -4.68 -6.82 18.30
N GLU A 222 -5.73 -7.23 17.62
CA GLU A 222 -6.68 -8.25 18.10
C GLU A 222 -6.35 -9.69 17.67
N ILE A 223 -5.13 -9.93 17.14
CA ILE A 223 -4.65 -11.27 16.71
C ILE A 223 -3.75 -11.85 17.80
#